data_7c87b35048e2f144162c3e173da724ff
#
_entry.id   7c87b35048e2f144162c3e173da724ff
#
_cell.length_a   1.000
_cell.length_b   1.000
_cell.length_c   1.000
_cell.angle_alpha   90.00
_cell.angle_beta   90.00
_cell.angle_gamma   90.00
#
_symmetry.space_group_name_H-M   'P 1'
#
loop_
_entity.id
_entity.type
_entity.pdbx_description
1 polymer ?
#
loop_
_entity_poly.entity_id
_entity_poly.type
_entity_poly.pdbx_seq_one_letter_code
_entity_poly.pdbx_strand_id
1 'polypeptide(L)'
;MLDVMSSNVDSKIIYEEKVRFPLIRGVVALFAVLTVAFLIAYSYQRVTGQLGPNPVPLWFAVTILSALALFTSFLANLVTLSIKMTEESAVVGFGIFRMKVRWEDVRGCDLDRISSFLSAANWGVSMGFVGGRWRRMYNVMGYPRVELEMKSGRKTVVFSTKDPAKVVDIIKKQIQAQQTA
;
A
#
# COMPACT_ATOMS: atom_id res chain seq x y z
N MET A 1 -20.88 -15.15 1.55
CA MET A 1 -19.88 -14.14 1.93
C MET A 1 -18.97 -13.81 0.74
N LEU A 2 -19.54 -13.66 -0.45
CA LEU A 2 -18.85 -13.41 -1.74
C LEU A 2 -19.75 -12.52 -2.62
N ASP A 3 -20.05 -11.30 -2.10
CA ASP A 3 -20.95 -10.38 -2.83
C ASP A 3 -20.44 -8.92 -2.74
N VAL A 4 -19.14 -8.73 -3.01
CA VAL A 4 -18.50 -7.40 -2.97
C VAL A 4 -17.87 -7.01 -4.32
N MET A 5 -18.09 -7.77 -5.39
CA MET A 5 -17.39 -7.52 -6.66
C MET A 5 -18.25 -7.02 -7.82
N SER A 6 -19.48 -6.58 -7.60
CA SER A 6 -20.33 -6.12 -8.72
C SER A 6 -21.16 -4.89 -8.37
N SER A 7 -20.52 -3.76 -8.13
CA SER A 7 -21.15 -2.46 -8.39
C SER A 7 -20.10 -1.55 -9.04
N ASN A 8 -19.79 -1.85 -10.29
CA ASN A 8 -19.12 -0.94 -11.20
C ASN A 8 -20.17 0.07 -11.71
N VAL A 9 -20.68 0.89 -10.80
CA VAL A 9 -21.32 2.13 -11.19
C VAL A 9 -20.17 3.01 -11.64
N ASP A 10 -20.20 3.50 -12.87
CA ASP A 10 -19.27 4.48 -13.45
C ASP A 10 -19.37 5.82 -12.66
N SER A 11 -18.99 5.78 -11.38
CA SER A 11 -18.91 6.98 -10.57
C SER A 11 -17.75 7.82 -11.08
N LYS A 12 -18.07 9.03 -11.55
CA LYS A 12 -17.12 9.97 -12.12
C LYS A 12 -15.92 10.15 -11.20
N ILE A 13 -14.72 9.88 -11.72
CA ILE A 13 -13.46 10.10 -11.00
C ILE A 13 -13.24 11.61 -10.90
N ILE A 14 -13.19 12.14 -9.69
CA ILE A 14 -12.92 13.56 -9.40
C ILE A 14 -11.43 13.80 -9.21
N TYR A 15 -10.73 12.81 -8.63
CA TYR A 15 -9.31 12.89 -8.35
C TYR A 15 -8.64 11.53 -8.44
N GLU A 16 -7.50 11.49 -9.11
CA GLU A 16 -6.64 10.30 -9.13
C GLU A 16 -5.19 10.72 -8.90
N GLU A 17 -4.54 10.04 -7.97
CA GLU A 17 -3.13 10.24 -7.67
C GLU A 17 -2.42 8.90 -7.49
N LYS A 18 -1.17 8.84 -7.94
CA LYS A 18 -0.26 7.71 -7.71
C LYS A 18 1.01 8.22 -7.04
N VAL A 19 1.21 7.80 -5.80
CA VAL A 19 2.42 8.10 -5.02
C VAL A 19 3.35 6.90 -5.13
N ARG A 20 4.51 7.09 -5.77
CA ARG A 20 5.50 6.02 -5.94
C ARG A 20 6.43 5.97 -4.75
N PHE A 21 6.80 4.76 -4.35
CA PHE A 21 7.75 4.53 -3.27
C PHE A 21 9.10 4.08 -3.85
N PRO A 22 10.05 5.02 -4.07
CA PRO A 22 11.29 4.74 -4.79
C PRO A 22 12.16 3.72 -4.06
N LEU A 23 12.23 3.76 -2.73
CA LEU A 23 13.01 2.80 -1.93
C LEU A 23 12.54 1.36 -2.17
N ILE A 24 11.23 1.10 -2.08
CA ILE A 24 10.66 -0.24 -2.33
C ILE A 24 10.95 -0.71 -3.75
N ARG A 25 10.88 0.20 -4.73
CA ARG A 25 11.22 -0.13 -6.11
C ARG A 25 12.66 -0.61 -6.24
N GLY A 26 13.61 0.04 -5.56
CA GLY A 26 15.00 -0.39 -5.51
C GLY A 26 15.18 -1.77 -4.85
N VAL A 27 14.48 -2.00 -3.74
CA VAL A 27 14.49 -3.29 -3.05
C VAL A 27 13.91 -4.40 -3.94
N VAL A 28 12.80 -4.17 -4.63
CA VAL A 28 12.20 -5.13 -5.59
C VAL A 28 13.20 -5.48 -6.69
N ALA A 29 13.87 -4.49 -7.27
CA ALA A 29 14.89 -4.70 -8.29
C ALA A 29 16.06 -5.53 -7.75
N LEU A 30 16.55 -5.23 -6.54
CA LEU A 30 17.59 -6.01 -5.88
C LEU A 30 17.19 -7.49 -5.72
N PHE A 31 15.99 -7.77 -5.20
CA PHE A 31 15.50 -9.15 -5.03
C PHE A 31 15.31 -9.87 -6.36
N ALA A 32 14.89 -9.17 -7.41
CA ALA A 32 14.82 -9.74 -8.76
C ALA A 32 16.22 -10.15 -9.27
N VAL A 33 17.22 -9.29 -9.09
CA VAL A 33 18.61 -9.59 -9.46
C VAL A 33 19.15 -10.79 -8.65
N LEU A 34 18.91 -10.81 -7.33
CA LEU A 34 19.34 -11.96 -6.48
C LEU A 34 18.67 -13.25 -6.91
N THR A 35 17.40 -13.22 -7.30
CA THR A 35 16.69 -14.40 -7.81
C THR A 35 17.34 -14.94 -9.08
N VAL A 36 17.67 -14.06 -10.04
CA VAL A 36 18.35 -14.42 -11.29
C VAL A 36 19.75 -14.95 -11.00
N ALA A 37 20.51 -14.29 -10.15
CA ALA A 37 21.86 -14.72 -9.76
C ALA A 37 21.84 -16.13 -9.11
N PHE A 38 20.87 -16.37 -8.22
CA PHE A 38 20.70 -17.70 -7.60
C PHE A 38 20.34 -18.76 -8.64
N LEU A 39 19.46 -18.47 -9.60
CA LEU A 39 19.11 -19.39 -10.68
C LEU A 39 20.33 -19.74 -11.53
N ILE A 40 21.15 -18.76 -11.89
CA ILE A 40 22.37 -18.96 -12.68
C ILE A 40 23.35 -19.84 -11.88
N ALA A 41 23.63 -19.50 -10.62
CA ALA A 41 24.55 -20.25 -9.77
C ALA A 41 24.09 -21.71 -9.56
N TYR A 42 22.80 -21.91 -9.31
CA TYR A 42 22.22 -23.24 -9.14
C TYR A 42 22.31 -24.08 -10.43
N SER A 43 21.99 -23.48 -11.59
CA SER A 43 22.10 -24.12 -12.89
C SER A 43 23.56 -24.49 -13.22
N TYR A 44 24.47 -23.56 -12.95
CA TYR A 44 25.92 -23.82 -13.14
C TYR A 44 26.42 -24.99 -12.27
N GLN A 45 26.03 -25.01 -10.98
CA GLN A 45 26.39 -26.14 -10.09
C GLN A 45 25.86 -27.47 -10.59
N ARG A 46 24.65 -27.51 -11.14
CA ARG A 46 24.04 -28.73 -11.69
C ARG A 46 24.76 -29.24 -12.93
N VAL A 47 25.27 -28.34 -13.76
CA VAL A 47 25.92 -28.69 -15.03
C VAL A 47 27.39 -29.06 -14.80
N THR A 48 28.13 -28.34 -13.96
CA THR A 48 29.58 -28.45 -13.84
C THR A 48 30.03 -29.23 -12.60
N GLY A 49 29.22 -29.33 -11.58
CA GLY A 49 29.61 -29.93 -10.28
C GLY A 49 30.62 -29.08 -9.49
N GLN A 50 31.05 -27.91 -9.98
CA GLN A 50 32.23 -27.17 -9.48
C GLN A 50 32.00 -26.31 -8.21
N LEU A 51 30.78 -26.16 -7.73
CA LEU A 51 30.48 -25.32 -6.55
C LEU A 51 30.57 -26.04 -5.21
N GLY A 52 31.25 -27.21 -5.17
CA GLY A 52 31.54 -27.94 -3.94
C GLY A 52 31.11 -29.40 -3.98
N PRO A 53 31.62 -30.23 -3.02
CA PRO A 53 31.41 -31.68 -3.00
C PRO A 53 29.95 -32.10 -2.71
N ASN A 54 29.16 -31.18 -2.11
CA ASN A 54 27.75 -31.44 -1.77
C ASN A 54 26.84 -30.52 -2.59
N PRO A 55 26.20 -30.99 -3.68
CA PRO A 55 25.30 -30.20 -4.47
C PRO A 55 24.06 -29.82 -3.67
N VAL A 56 23.61 -28.57 -3.82
CA VAL A 56 22.38 -28.08 -3.19
C VAL A 56 21.20 -28.95 -3.62
N PRO A 57 20.45 -29.55 -2.67
CA PRO A 57 19.30 -30.39 -2.99
C PRO A 57 18.21 -29.59 -3.76
N LEU A 58 17.54 -30.26 -4.71
CA LEU A 58 16.51 -29.62 -5.52
C LEU A 58 15.39 -28.99 -4.66
N TRP A 59 14.92 -29.71 -3.65
CA TRP A 59 13.88 -29.22 -2.76
C TRP A 59 14.26 -27.90 -2.07
N PHE A 60 15.53 -27.76 -1.64
CA PHE A 60 16.02 -26.53 -1.01
C PHE A 60 16.06 -25.38 -2.01
N ALA A 61 16.54 -25.60 -3.24
CA ALA A 61 16.55 -24.59 -4.29
C ALA A 61 15.13 -24.12 -4.64
N VAL A 62 14.17 -25.04 -4.77
CA VAL A 62 12.76 -24.73 -5.02
C VAL A 62 12.17 -23.91 -3.88
N THR A 63 12.47 -24.26 -2.64
CA THR A 63 11.98 -23.53 -1.46
C THR A 63 12.49 -22.09 -1.46
N ILE A 64 13.78 -21.87 -1.66
CA ILE A 64 14.39 -20.54 -1.71
C ILE A 64 13.83 -19.71 -2.86
N LEU A 65 13.73 -20.27 -4.07
CA LEU A 65 13.16 -19.56 -5.22
C LEU A 65 11.70 -19.19 -5.00
N SER A 66 10.90 -20.09 -4.45
CA SER A 66 9.50 -19.82 -4.12
C SER A 66 9.39 -18.71 -3.09
N ALA A 67 10.20 -18.73 -2.03
CA ALA A 67 10.22 -17.68 -1.00
C ALA A 67 10.62 -16.33 -1.59
N LEU A 68 11.68 -16.29 -2.43
CA LEU A 68 12.10 -15.06 -3.11
C LEU A 68 11.03 -14.52 -4.05
N ALA A 69 10.37 -15.36 -4.83
CA ALA A 69 9.30 -14.98 -5.75
C ALA A 69 8.08 -14.42 -5.00
N LEU A 70 7.63 -15.09 -3.94
CA LEU A 70 6.52 -14.64 -3.10
C LEU A 70 6.84 -13.29 -2.43
N PHE A 71 8.04 -13.16 -1.87
CA PHE A 71 8.46 -11.93 -1.20
C PHE A 71 8.59 -10.76 -2.19
N THR A 72 9.19 -11.00 -3.36
CA THR A 72 9.29 -10.00 -4.43
C THR A 72 7.91 -9.55 -4.91
N SER A 73 6.98 -10.50 -5.11
CA SER A 73 5.60 -10.21 -5.49
C SER A 73 4.85 -9.40 -4.43
N PHE A 74 5.05 -9.73 -3.16
CA PHE A 74 4.50 -8.96 -2.03
C PHE A 74 5.03 -7.53 -2.03
N LEU A 75 6.34 -7.33 -2.13
CA LEU A 75 6.95 -6.00 -2.18
C LEU A 75 6.50 -5.21 -3.42
N ALA A 76 6.36 -5.86 -4.58
CA ALA A 76 5.89 -5.22 -5.81
C ALA A 76 4.49 -4.60 -5.63
N ASN A 77 3.63 -5.22 -4.82
CA ASN A 77 2.33 -4.65 -4.47
C ASN A 77 2.43 -3.34 -3.66
N LEU A 78 3.53 -3.11 -2.93
CA LEU A 78 3.74 -1.92 -2.10
C LEU A 78 4.47 -0.78 -2.82
N VAL A 79 4.83 -0.94 -4.09
CA VAL A 79 5.60 0.06 -4.88
C VAL A 79 4.82 1.36 -5.10
N THR A 80 3.49 1.28 -5.25
CA THR A 80 2.67 2.43 -5.63
C THR A 80 1.41 2.50 -4.78
N LEU A 81 1.27 3.60 -4.04
CA LEU A 81 0.01 3.98 -3.39
C LEU A 81 -0.88 4.64 -4.43
N SER A 82 -2.08 4.10 -4.63
CA SER A 82 -3.12 4.65 -5.49
C SER A 82 -4.20 5.30 -4.63
N ILE A 83 -4.56 6.53 -4.98
CA ILE A 83 -5.65 7.29 -4.39
C ILE A 83 -6.61 7.61 -5.52
N LYS A 84 -7.85 7.15 -5.43
CA LYS A 84 -8.93 7.47 -6.37
C LYS A 84 -10.12 7.99 -5.58
N MET A 85 -10.62 9.15 -5.95
CA MET A 85 -11.79 9.77 -5.34
C MET A 85 -12.87 9.92 -6.38
N THR A 86 -14.08 9.54 -6.01
CA THR A 86 -15.30 9.69 -6.79
C THR A 86 -16.30 10.54 -6.03
N GLU A 87 -17.45 10.83 -6.62
CA GLU A 87 -18.53 11.57 -5.96
C GLU A 87 -19.07 10.85 -4.71
N GLU A 88 -18.91 9.54 -4.60
CA GLU A 88 -19.46 8.72 -3.51
C GLU A 88 -18.40 8.26 -2.48
N SER A 89 -17.16 8.09 -2.91
CA SER A 89 -16.16 7.41 -2.08
C SER A 89 -14.72 7.73 -2.47
N ALA A 90 -13.80 7.48 -1.53
CA ALA A 90 -12.37 7.37 -1.80
C ALA A 90 -11.92 5.91 -1.76
N VAL A 91 -11.07 5.51 -2.71
CA VAL A 91 -10.36 4.23 -2.69
C VAL A 91 -8.89 4.54 -2.54
N VAL A 92 -8.31 4.08 -1.44
CA VAL A 92 -6.89 4.30 -1.10
C VAL A 92 -6.23 2.97 -0.83
N GLY A 93 -5.03 2.75 -1.36
CA GLY A 93 -4.25 1.55 -1.05
C GLY A 93 -3.15 1.21 -2.03
N PHE A 94 -2.42 0.16 -1.66
CA PHE A 94 -1.32 -0.41 -2.43
C PHE A 94 -1.78 -1.70 -3.11
N GLY A 95 -1.59 -1.82 -4.43
CA GLY A 95 -1.88 -3.05 -5.17
C GLY A 95 -3.21 -3.70 -4.79
N ILE A 96 -3.15 -4.86 -4.15
CA ILE A 96 -4.31 -5.61 -3.64
C ILE A 96 -4.83 -5.10 -2.28
N PHE A 97 -3.99 -4.39 -1.52
CA PHE A 97 -4.34 -3.85 -0.19
C PHE A 97 -5.04 -2.50 -0.32
N ARG A 98 -6.29 -2.49 -0.75
CA ARG A 98 -7.08 -1.28 -0.95
C ARG A 98 -8.20 -1.20 0.08
N MET A 99 -8.59 0.03 0.39
CA MET A 99 -9.74 0.35 1.22
C MET A 99 -10.65 1.34 0.50
N LYS A 100 -11.93 1.04 0.44
CA LYS A 100 -12.96 1.97 0.00
C LYS A 100 -13.57 2.64 1.23
N VAL A 101 -13.62 3.97 1.21
CA VAL A 101 -14.21 4.80 2.26
C VAL A 101 -15.32 5.62 1.61
N ARG A 102 -16.56 5.47 2.06
CA ARG A 102 -17.69 6.28 1.60
C ARG A 102 -17.69 7.61 2.31
N TRP A 103 -18.07 8.68 1.60
CA TRP A 103 -18.12 10.00 2.21
C TRP A 103 -19.16 10.09 3.32
N GLU A 104 -20.26 9.34 3.23
CA GLU A 104 -21.27 9.24 4.27
C GLU A 104 -20.74 8.74 5.62
N ASP A 105 -19.64 7.95 5.62
CA ASP A 105 -19.01 7.39 6.82
C ASP A 105 -17.94 8.34 7.40
N VAL A 106 -17.56 9.40 6.67
CA VAL A 106 -16.51 10.34 7.09
C VAL A 106 -17.12 11.47 7.88
N ARG A 107 -16.54 11.76 9.05
CA ARG A 107 -16.91 12.89 9.90
C ARG A 107 -16.13 14.14 9.54
N GLY A 108 -14.85 13.98 9.22
CA GLY A 108 -13.96 15.09 8.93
C GLY A 108 -12.66 14.64 8.30
N CYS A 109 -11.91 15.61 7.79
CA CYS A 109 -10.62 15.42 7.18
C CYS A 109 -9.67 16.53 7.61
N ASP A 110 -8.45 16.15 8.01
CA ASP A 110 -7.41 17.11 8.38
C ASP A 110 -6.02 16.59 8.01
N LEU A 111 -5.00 17.44 8.16
CA LEU A 111 -3.61 17.05 8.05
C LEU A 111 -3.20 16.20 9.26
N ASP A 112 -2.54 15.07 9.02
CA ASP A 112 -2.00 14.26 10.11
C ASP A 112 -0.80 14.96 10.75
N ARG A 113 -0.95 15.37 12.01
CA ARG A 113 0.06 16.08 12.80
C ARG A 113 0.95 15.16 13.64
N ILE A 114 0.74 13.84 13.59
CA ILE A 114 1.56 12.91 14.38
C ILE A 114 2.98 12.89 13.82
N SER A 115 3.95 13.02 14.74
CA SER A 115 5.36 13.23 14.44
C SER A 115 5.91 12.23 13.40
N SER A 116 6.72 12.77 12.50
CA SER A 116 7.36 12.03 11.40
C SER A 116 8.24 10.85 11.84
N PHE A 117 8.68 10.81 13.10
CA PHE A 117 9.54 9.74 13.64
C PHE A 117 8.78 8.41 13.79
N LEU A 118 7.57 8.43 14.38
CA LEU A 118 6.69 7.24 14.43
C LEU A 118 6.19 6.83 13.05
N SER A 119 6.16 7.77 12.11
CA SER A 119 5.72 7.52 10.73
C SER A 119 6.83 6.97 9.82
N ALA A 120 8.10 7.26 10.11
CA ALA A 120 9.22 6.69 9.35
C ALA A 120 9.36 5.18 9.58
N ALA A 121 8.96 4.68 10.76
CA ALA A 121 8.94 3.25 11.07
C ALA A 121 7.73 2.52 10.45
N ASN A 122 6.66 3.22 10.08
CA ASN A 122 5.40 2.66 9.58
C ASN A 122 5.18 3.00 8.09
N TRP A 123 5.91 2.35 7.22
CA TRP A 123 5.70 2.44 5.77
C TRP A 123 4.84 1.29 5.24
N GLY A 124 4.19 1.50 4.08
CA GLY A 124 3.28 0.52 3.49
C GLY A 124 1.89 0.55 4.13
N VAL A 125 1.33 -0.61 4.40
CA VAL A 125 0.03 -0.77 5.06
C VAL A 125 0.27 -1.18 6.50
N SER A 126 -0.22 -0.38 7.43
CA SER A 126 -0.14 -0.69 8.86
C SER A 126 -1.44 -0.40 9.58
N MET A 127 -1.64 -1.07 10.71
CA MET A 127 -2.74 -0.83 11.63
C MET A 127 -2.17 -0.65 13.03
N GLY A 128 -2.67 0.35 13.75
CA GLY A 128 -2.26 0.61 15.12
C GLY A 128 -3.37 1.25 15.93
N PHE A 129 -3.24 1.13 17.25
CA PHE A 129 -4.12 1.80 18.19
C PHE A 129 -3.37 3.00 18.78
N VAL A 130 -3.80 4.20 18.42
CA VAL A 130 -3.14 5.45 18.82
C VAL A 130 -4.19 6.44 19.29
N GLY A 131 -3.99 7.02 20.48
CA GLY A 131 -4.91 8.03 21.04
C GLY A 131 -6.34 7.52 21.26
N GLY A 132 -6.52 6.24 21.61
CA GLY A 132 -7.84 5.66 21.84
C GLY A 132 -8.59 5.27 20.56
N ARG A 133 -7.96 5.36 19.39
CA ARG A 133 -8.57 5.09 18.07
C ARG A 133 -7.78 4.08 17.27
N TRP A 134 -8.45 3.23 16.51
CA TRP A 134 -7.84 2.36 15.52
C TRP A 134 -7.48 3.17 14.29
N ARG A 135 -6.18 3.23 13.97
CA ARG A 135 -5.66 3.91 12.79
C ARG A 135 -5.23 2.88 11.74
N ARG A 136 -5.81 2.96 10.56
CA ARG A 136 -5.33 2.25 9.39
C ARG A 136 -4.53 3.21 8.53
N MET A 137 -3.26 2.89 8.30
CA MET A 137 -2.33 3.79 7.65
C MET A 137 -1.85 3.20 6.31
N TYR A 138 -1.86 4.03 5.28
CA TYR A 138 -1.29 3.77 3.96
C TYR A 138 -0.18 4.80 3.74
N ASN A 139 1.03 4.47 4.20
CA ASN A 139 2.10 5.44 4.33
C ASN A 139 3.21 5.23 3.30
N VAL A 140 3.61 6.30 2.64
CA VAL A 140 4.80 6.39 1.79
C VAL A 140 5.77 7.36 2.45
N MET A 141 6.98 6.89 2.77
CA MET A 141 8.00 7.70 3.42
C MET A 141 8.31 8.97 2.62
N GLY A 142 8.43 10.10 3.32
CA GLY A 142 8.78 11.39 2.71
C GLY A 142 7.61 12.18 2.15
N TYR A 143 6.38 11.66 2.22
CA TYR A 143 5.19 12.40 1.78
C TYR A 143 4.33 12.84 2.97
N PRO A 144 3.70 14.03 2.87
CA PRO A 144 2.72 14.49 3.85
C PRO A 144 1.50 13.55 3.86
N ARG A 145 0.77 13.59 4.97
CA ARG A 145 -0.34 12.67 5.20
C ARG A 145 -1.63 13.42 5.50
N VAL A 146 -2.72 12.81 5.07
CA VAL A 146 -4.08 13.23 5.35
C VAL A 146 -4.75 12.19 6.24
N GLU A 147 -5.48 12.64 7.23
CA GLU A 147 -6.25 11.83 8.18
C GLU A 147 -7.74 12.01 7.92
N LEU A 148 -8.45 10.87 7.75
CA LEU A 148 -9.90 10.81 7.67
C LEU A 148 -10.45 10.31 9.00
N GLU A 149 -11.25 11.15 9.67
CA GLU A 149 -12.01 10.76 10.85
C GLU A 149 -13.33 10.11 10.46
N MET A 150 -13.53 8.85 10.89
CA MET A 150 -14.79 8.15 10.62
C MET A 150 -15.88 8.55 11.62
N LYS A 151 -17.13 8.61 11.18
CA LYS A 151 -18.30 8.92 12.05
C LYS A 151 -18.41 7.97 13.24
N SER A 152 -17.92 6.74 13.13
CA SER A 152 -17.85 5.79 14.24
C SER A 152 -17.01 6.27 15.43
N GLY A 153 -16.20 7.32 15.27
CA GLY A 153 -15.33 7.91 16.29
C GLY A 153 -14.15 7.01 16.74
N ARG A 154 -14.20 5.73 16.41
CA ARG A 154 -13.19 4.73 16.84
C ARG A 154 -12.18 4.36 15.75
N LYS A 155 -12.42 4.77 14.51
CA LYS A 155 -11.58 4.42 13.38
C LYS A 155 -11.10 5.67 12.66
N THR A 156 -9.85 5.63 12.21
CA THR A 156 -9.23 6.69 11.42
C THR A 156 -8.46 6.05 10.26
N VAL A 157 -8.54 6.66 9.10
CA VAL A 157 -7.76 6.26 7.91
C VAL A 157 -6.76 7.35 7.61
N VAL A 158 -5.49 6.99 7.50
CA VAL A 158 -4.41 7.92 7.20
C VAL A 158 -3.72 7.47 5.92
N PHE A 159 -3.45 8.39 5.01
CA PHE A 159 -2.72 8.08 3.78
C PHE A 159 -1.82 9.22 3.33
N SER A 160 -0.73 8.85 2.68
CA SER A 160 0.23 9.80 2.11
C SER A 160 -0.25 10.33 0.77
N THR A 161 -0.01 11.60 0.50
CA THR A 161 -0.33 12.29 -0.75
C THR A 161 0.76 13.31 -1.08
N LYS A 162 0.86 13.71 -2.36
CA LYS A 162 1.78 14.75 -2.81
C LYS A 162 1.24 16.15 -2.50
N ASP A 163 -0.08 16.31 -2.59
CA ASP A 163 -0.75 17.60 -2.40
C ASP A 163 -1.85 17.48 -1.33
N PRO A 164 -1.47 17.56 -0.05
CA PRO A 164 -2.41 17.38 1.05
C PRO A 164 -3.47 18.47 1.12
N ALA A 165 -3.13 19.71 0.75
CA ALA A 165 -4.07 20.83 0.79
C ALA A 165 -5.21 20.63 -0.21
N LYS A 166 -4.87 20.24 -1.45
CA LYS A 166 -5.84 19.94 -2.49
C LYS A 166 -6.73 18.76 -2.13
N VAL A 167 -6.11 17.69 -1.59
CA VAL A 167 -6.83 16.48 -1.17
C VAL A 167 -7.82 16.80 -0.05
N VAL A 168 -7.42 17.56 0.96
CA VAL A 168 -8.29 17.98 2.07
C VAL A 168 -9.45 18.84 1.56
N ASP A 169 -9.21 19.78 0.64
CA ASP A 169 -10.24 20.63 0.05
C ASP A 169 -11.30 19.80 -0.71
N ILE A 170 -10.84 18.87 -1.56
CA ILE A 170 -11.73 17.96 -2.30
C ILE A 170 -12.59 17.15 -1.33
N ILE A 171 -11.98 16.54 -0.30
CA ILE A 171 -12.70 15.71 0.65
C ILE A 171 -13.72 16.51 1.44
N LYS A 172 -13.37 17.72 1.91
CA LYS A 172 -14.30 18.59 2.63
C LYS A 172 -15.52 18.98 1.78
N LYS A 173 -15.30 19.29 0.49
CA LYS A 173 -16.39 19.55 -0.46
C LYS A 173 -17.33 18.36 -0.63
N GLN A 174 -16.76 17.14 -0.73
CA GLN A 174 -17.58 15.93 -0.87
C GLN A 174 -18.38 15.61 0.40
N ILE A 175 -17.78 15.79 1.59
CA ILE A 175 -18.49 15.61 2.86
C ILE A 175 -19.65 16.61 2.99
N GLN A 176 -19.44 17.88 2.63
CA GLN A 176 -20.47 18.90 2.66
C GLN A 176 -21.61 18.61 1.68
N ALA A 177 -21.30 18.18 0.45
CA ALA A 177 -22.29 17.81 -0.55
C ALA A 177 -23.21 16.68 -0.07
N GLN A 178 -22.64 15.69 0.63
CA GLN A 178 -23.42 14.57 1.20
C GLN A 178 -24.26 14.94 2.42
N GLN A 179 -23.96 16.05 3.09
CA GLN A 179 -24.75 16.53 4.24
C GLN A 179 -25.93 17.40 3.81
N THR A 180 -25.90 17.87 2.58
CA THR A 180 -26.91 18.79 2.02
C THR A 180 -27.92 18.05 1.12
N ALA A 181 -27.63 16.81 0.74
CA ALA A 181 -28.50 15.95 -0.06
C ALA A 181 -29.39 15.06 0.82
#